data_f115ead2378b04e61d6ace351d8f618c
#
_entry.id   f115ead2378b04e61d6ace351d8f618c
#
_cell.length_a   1.000
_cell.length_b   1.000
_cell.length_c   1.000
_cell.angle_alpha   90.00
_cell.angle_beta   90.00
_cell.angle_gamma   90.00
#
_symmetry.space_group_name_H-M   'P 1'
#
loop_
_entity.id
_entity.type
_entity.pdbx_description
1 polymer ?
#
loop_
_entity_poly.entity_id
_entity_poly.type
_entity_poly.pdbx_seq_one_letter_code
_entity_poly.pdbx_strand_id
1 'polypeptide(L)'
;MHLNTPNAILTPMNYLPMTRSEMDSLGWEQCDIILVSGDVYVDHPSFGPAVIGRVLEARGFKVGIIAQPGWHSPADIMRLGKPKLFFGVTSGNIDSMLHHYTANKKLRHDDPYSPGGRHGLRPNRAAIVYSNLIRRAYKDVPIVLGGIEASLRRLAHYDYWDDAVRRSILFDAKADILVYGMGERAIGRIAELLNAECKMQNAKSCPEHNDFAEHANGCKLQKPVLRLANLPDIRMDLELKSIPGTAVIVRASELPKFETSDTMELPSFEEVSTSKEAFNKAFVIASNEANPYFGKKLLQKHGDRYLLVNPPAPPLSSDELDAVYALPFQRKPHPTYTEPIPALETVKWSITSHRGCYGGCSFCTLFFHQGPIIQSRSIGSVTDEAGALAKDPKFKGTISDIGGPTANMYGTGCKIGGREKFCRRPSCLAPQLCENLKVGQHPSVKLWHETLKVPGVKNVFVASGVRYDLALHDHKYLKELIQKHTGGHLKVAPEHCSFDVLKQMNKPGIGAFIEFLNIFRHLSKKEQYLVPYLISSHPGCSYDDMLDLKAFLKRNDLAVEQVQDFIPLPMTASAAMYHTGRNPYSGEELFVERSAAGKLKQRYVLEVNQDEGWERVGDQGRKRQTGKRNKRQS
;
A
#
# COMPACT_ATOMS: atom_id res chain seq x y z
N MET A 1 -23.40 11.67 -11.11
CA MET A 1 -24.13 10.40 -11.05
C MET A 1 -24.72 10.29 -9.64
N HIS A 2 -26.03 10.44 -9.51
CA HIS A 2 -26.71 10.30 -8.22
C HIS A 2 -26.74 8.82 -7.84
N LEU A 3 -26.16 8.49 -6.69
CA LEU A 3 -26.30 7.18 -6.06
C LEU A 3 -27.71 7.11 -5.45
N ASN A 4 -28.65 6.47 -6.14
CA ASN A 4 -29.93 6.09 -5.56
C ASN A 4 -29.69 4.96 -4.54
N THR A 5 -29.92 5.23 -3.28
CA THR A 5 -29.97 4.24 -2.22
C THR A 5 -31.31 3.50 -2.28
N PRO A 6 -31.35 2.17 -2.50
CA PRO A 6 -32.55 1.40 -2.22
C PRO A 6 -32.61 1.12 -0.72
N ASN A 7 -33.73 1.48 -0.07
CA ASN A 7 -34.11 1.03 1.25
C ASN A 7 -34.23 -0.51 1.27
N ALA A 8 -33.23 -1.17 1.83
CA ALA A 8 -33.34 -2.56 2.24
C ALA A 8 -33.10 -2.62 3.74
N ILE A 9 -34.14 -2.88 4.49
CA ILE A 9 -34.09 -3.28 5.90
C ILE A 9 -33.45 -4.67 5.92
N LEU A 10 -32.12 -4.72 6.07
CA LEU A 10 -31.39 -5.94 6.34
C LEU A 10 -30.95 -5.93 7.79
N THR A 11 -31.40 -6.93 8.54
CA THR A 11 -30.90 -7.31 9.86
C THR A 11 -29.38 -7.50 9.83
N PRO A 12 -28.63 -7.09 10.87
CA PRO A 12 -27.25 -6.69 10.69
C PRO A 12 -26.28 -7.87 10.79
N MET A 13 -25.88 -8.44 9.67
CA MET A 13 -24.51 -8.94 9.57
C MET A 13 -23.64 -7.79 9.08
N ASN A 14 -22.94 -7.15 9.99
CA ASN A 14 -22.19 -5.94 9.70
C ASN A 14 -20.83 -6.20 9.03
N TYR A 15 -20.49 -7.46 8.70
CA TYR A 15 -19.23 -7.87 8.10
C TYR A 15 -19.46 -8.58 6.76
N LEU A 16 -18.44 -8.53 5.88
CA LEU A 16 -18.43 -9.38 4.71
C LEU A 16 -18.22 -10.85 5.14
N PRO A 17 -18.96 -11.81 4.58
CA PRO A 17 -18.92 -13.20 5.03
C PRO A 17 -17.55 -13.86 4.79
N MET A 18 -17.10 -14.62 5.78
CA MET A 18 -15.89 -15.44 5.75
C MET A 18 -16.21 -16.93 5.78
N THR A 19 -17.46 -17.31 6.08
CA THR A 19 -17.90 -18.69 6.23
C THR A 19 -19.14 -18.98 5.39
N ARG A 20 -19.38 -20.25 5.09
CA ARG A 20 -20.59 -20.69 4.39
C ARG A 20 -21.86 -20.37 5.19
N SER A 21 -21.85 -20.60 6.50
CA SER A 21 -22.98 -20.29 7.39
C SER A 21 -23.38 -18.80 7.35
N GLU A 22 -22.39 -17.90 7.23
CA GLU A 22 -22.67 -16.47 7.09
C GLU A 22 -23.30 -16.15 5.73
N MET A 23 -22.84 -16.79 4.65
CA MET A 23 -23.49 -16.67 3.33
C MET A 23 -24.94 -17.18 3.37
N ASP A 24 -25.17 -18.31 4.02
CA ASP A 24 -26.51 -18.91 4.15
C ASP A 24 -27.45 -17.99 4.95
N SER A 25 -26.94 -17.34 6.00
CA SER A 25 -27.68 -16.32 6.78
C SER A 25 -28.06 -15.08 5.95
N LEU A 26 -27.27 -14.76 4.92
CA LEU A 26 -27.56 -13.71 3.95
C LEU A 26 -28.45 -14.18 2.78
N GLY A 27 -28.81 -15.44 2.73
CA GLY A 27 -29.54 -16.05 1.61
C GLY A 27 -28.69 -16.14 0.33
N TRP A 28 -27.38 -16.29 0.45
CA TRP A 28 -26.47 -16.33 -0.69
C TRP A 28 -26.04 -17.76 -1.01
N GLU A 29 -26.48 -18.28 -2.13
CA GLU A 29 -25.97 -19.55 -2.66
C GLU A 29 -24.52 -19.43 -3.17
N GLN A 30 -24.14 -18.23 -3.68
CA GLN A 30 -22.88 -17.98 -4.34
C GLN A 30 -22.47 -16.51 -4.16
N CYS A 31 -21.17 -16.26 -3.92
CA CYS A 31 -20.59 -14.92 -4.02
C CYS A 31 -20.40 -14.53 -5.49
N ASP A 32 -20.56 -13.24 -5.80
CA ASP A 32 -20.10 -12.71 -7.09
C ASP A 32 -18.58 -12.64 -7.14
N ILE A 33 -17.97 -12.20 -6.06
CA ILE A 33 -16.52 -11.99 -5.92
C ILE A 33 -16.04 -12.56 -4.59
N ILE A 34 -14.86 -13.19 -4.58
CA ILE A 34 -14.20 -13.65 -3.36
C ILE A 34 -12.82 -13.01 -3.27
N LEU A 35 -12.56 -12.29 -2.19
CA LEU A 35 -11.25 -11.69 -1.92
C LEU A 35 -10.41 -12.63 -1.04
N VAL A 36 -9.21 -12.96 -1.51
CA VAL A 36 -8.23 -13.78 -0.77
C VAL A 36 -7.11 -12.88 -0.27
N SER A 37 -6.88 -12.88 1.03
CA SER A 37 -5.91 -11.99 1.68
C SER A 37 -4.88 -12.75 2.50
N GLY A 38 -3.63 -12.28 2.47
CA GLY A 38 -2.58 -12.72 3.39
C GLY A 38 -2.72 -12.17 4.81
N ASP A 39 -3.48 -11.09 5.01
CA ASP A 39 -3.82 -10.55 6.33
C ASP A 39 -5.13 -11.16 6.83
N VAL A 40 -5.34 -11.14 8.15
CA VAL A 40 -6.67 -11.33 8.76
C VAL A 40 -7.68 -10.31 8.24
N TYR A 41 -8.96 -10.64 8.32
CA TYR A 41 -9.99 -9.68 8.00
C TYR A 41 -10.30 -8.77 9.19
N VAL A 42 -9.83 -7.54 9.07
CA VAL A 42 -10.24 -6.42 9.92
C VAL A 42 -11.04 -5.45 9.05
N ASP A 43 -12.29 -5.23 9.39
CA ASP A 43 -13.18 -4.32 8.64
C ASP A 43 -12.89 -2.86 8.99
N HIS A 44 -11.78 -2.34 8.47
CA HIS A 44 -11.25 -1.03 8.80
C HIS A 44 -10.68 -0.33 7.55
N PRO A 45 -10.86 1.00 7.39
CA PRO A 45 -10.41 1.73 6.20
C PRO A 45 -8.88 1.77 5.99
N SER A 46 -8.09 1.30 6.96
CA SER A 46 -6.64 1.10 6.80
C SER A 46 -6.26 -0.29 6.30
N PHE A 47 -7.23 -1.18 6.01
CA PHE A 47 -6.98 -2.52 5.51
C PHE A 47 -7.50 -2.64 4.07
N GLY A 48 -6.58 -2.88 3.13
CA GLY A 48 -6.89 -2.93 1.70
C GLY A 48 -8.04 -3.89 1.34
N PRO A 49 -8.06 -5.14 1.84
CA PRO A 49 -9.17 -6.07 1.57
C PRO A 49 -10.54 -5.56 2.03
N ALA A 50 -10.60 -4.88 3.18
CA ALA A 50 -11.84 -4.27 3.68
C ALA A 50 -12.29 -3.12 2.76
N VAL A 51 -11.39 -2.23 2.37
CA VAL A 51 -11.70 -1.12 1.46
C VAL A 51 -12.24 -1.64 0.13
N ILE A 52 -11.54 -2.57 -0.50
CA ILE A 52 -11.94 -3.14 -1.80
C ILE A 52 -13.25 -3.93 -1.67
N GLY A 53 -13.40 -4.71 -0.60
CA GLY A 53 -14.63 -5.46 -0.34
C GLY A 53 -15.85 -4.54 -0.18
N ARG A 54 -15.73 -3.50 0.65
CA ARG A 54 -16.81 -2.51 0.86
C ARG A 54 -17.12 -1.69 -0.40
N VAL A 55 -16.10 -1.34 -1.19
CA VAL A 55 -16.27 -0.65 -2.48
C VAL A 55 -17.05 -1.51 -3.47
N LEU A 56 -16.80 -2.82 -3.53
CA LEU A 56 -17.54 -3.76 -4.38
C LEU A 56 -18.96 -4.02 -3.84
N GLU A 57 -19.12 -4.19 -2.53
CA GLU A 57 -20.42 -4.33 -1.87
C GLU A 57 -21.33 -3.13 -2.15
N ALA A 58 -20.78 -1.90 -2.03
CA ALA A 58 -21.52 -0.66 -2.33
C ALA A 58 -21.97 -0.54 -3.80
N ARG A 59 -21.37 -1.32 -4.70
CA ARG A 59 -21.79 -1.47 -6.10
C ARG A 59 -22.81 -2.61 -6.32
N GLY A 60 -23.26 -3.24 -5.24
CA GLY A 60 -24.28 -4.29 -5.28
C GLY A 60 -23.75 -5.71 -5.54
N PHE A 61 -22.43 -5.93 -5.45
CA PHE A 61 -21.86 -7.27 -5.58
C PHE A 61 -21.89 -8.04 -4.24
N LYS A 62 -22.14 -9.34 -4.30
CA LYS A 62 -22.02 -10.28 -3.19
C LYS A 62 -20.55 -10.63 -3.00
N VAL A 63 -19.90 -10.06 -1.97
CA VAL A 63 -18.46 -10.19 -1.73
C VAL A 63 -18.19 -11.05 -0.51
N GLY A 64 -17.41 -12.14 -0.68
CA GLY A 64 -16.90 -12.95 0.42
C GLY A 64 -15.40 -12.71 0.65
N ILE A 65 -14.91 -12.99 1.85
CA ILE A 65 -13.50 -12.87 2.20
C ILE A 65 -12.92 -14.20 2.68
N ILE A 66 -11.81 -14.62 2.09
CA ILE A 66 -10.97 -15.72 2.55
C ILE A 66 -9.65 -15.12 3.06
N ALA A 67 -9.60 -14.87 4.37
CA ALA A 67 -8.43 -14.31 5.03
C ALA A 67 -7.52 -15.41 5.54
N GLN A 68 -6.22 -15.27 5.31
CA GLN A 68 -5.16 -16.21 5.72
C GLN A 68 -5.53 -17.69 5.48
N PRO A 69 -5.88 -18.10 4.24
CA PRO A 69 -6.22 -19.49 3.98
C PRO A 69 -5.03 -20.39 4.25
N GLY A 70 -5.29 -21.60 4.74
CA GLY A 70 -4.30 -22.68 4.78
C GLY A 70 -3.74 -22.91 3.38
N TRP A 71 -2.40 -22.84 3.24
CA TRP A 71 -1.77 -22.77 1.92
C TRP A 71 -1.09 -24.06 1.47
N HIS A 72 -1.23 -25.14 2.24
CA HIS A 72 -0.72 -26.47 1.87
C HIS A 72 -1.64 -27.24 0.91
N SER A 73 -2.95 -26.91 0.92
CA SER A 73 -3.94 -27.49 0.03
C SER A 73 -4.95 -26.44 -0.45
N PRO A 74 -5.75 -26.70 -1.50
CA PRO A 74 -6.77 -25.77 -1.97
C PRO A 74 -8.06 -25.77 -1.11
N ALA A 75 -8.16 -26.60 -0.07
CA ALA A 75 -9.39 -26.78 0.70
C ALA A 75 -9.96 -25.46 1.24
N ASP A 76 -9.13 -24.63 1.86
CA ASP A 76 -9.57 -23.33 2.41
C ASP A 76 -9.98 -22.33 1.31
N ILE A 77 -9.37 -22.40 0.14
CA ILE A 77 -9.78 -21.60 -1.01
C ILE A 77 -11.19 -21.95 -1.48
N MET A 78 -11.61 -23.18 -1.25
CA MET A 78 -12.92 -23.70 -1.67
C MET A 78 -14.04 -23.46 -0.65
N ARG A 79 -13.76 -22.98 0.56
CA ARG A 79 -14.72 -22.90 1.67
C ARG A 79 -15.96 -22.03 1.40
N LEU A 80 -15.85 -21.00 0.54
CA LEU A 80 -16.98 -20.17 0.10
C LEU A 80 -17.54 -20.60 -1.26
N GLY A 81 -17.00 -21.66 -1.87
CA GLY A 81 -17.35 -22.11 -3.22
C GLY A 81 -16.68 -21.30 -4.32
N LYS A 82 -17.15 -21.51 -5.56
CA LYS A 82 -16.68 -20.82 -6.76
C LYS A 82 -17.37 -19.45 -6.86
N PRO A 83 -16.67 -18.32 -7.01
CA PRO A 83 -17.33 -17.04 -7.27
C PRO A 83 -17.92 -17.01 -8.69
N LYS A 84 -18.91 -16.16 -8.89
CA LYS A 84 -19.55 -15.96 -10.20
C LYS A 84 -18.62 -15.23 -11.18
N LEU A 85 -17.88 -14.21 -10.70
CA LEU A 85 -17.09 -13.32 -11.54
C LEU A 85 -15.59 -13.61 -11.42
N PHE A 86 -14.99 -13.41 -10.25
CA PHE A 86 -13.52 -13.58 -10.08
C PHE A 86 -13.10 -13.76 -8.62
N PHE A 87 -11.87 -14.25 -8.45
CA PHE A 87 -11.12 -14.13 -7.21
C PHE A 87 -10.24 -12.88 -7.26
N GLY A 88 -10.35 -12.00 -6.25
CA GLY A 88 -9.38 -10.93 -5.99
C GLY A 88 -8.30 -11.44 -5.01
N VAL A 89 -7.02 -11.29 -5.33
CA VAL A 89 -5.93 -11.84 -4.51
C VAL A 89 -4.94 -10.77 -4.12
N THR A 90 -4.60 -10.71 -2.83
CA THR A 90 -3.58 -9.80 -2.27
C THR A 90 -2.73 -10.49 -1.21
N SER A 91 -1.50 -10.03 -1.05
CA SER A 91 -0.64 -10.43 0.09
C SER A 91 -1.08 -9.82 1.42
N GLY A 92 -1.95 -8.80 1.39
CA GLY A 92 -2.31 -7.97 2.53
C GLY A 92 -1.75 -6.55 2.43
N ASN A 93 -1.65 -5.87 3.56
CA ASN A 93 -1.21 -4.46 3.65
C ASN A 93 0.29 -4.27 3.38
N ILE A 94 1.09 -5.32 3.55
CA ILE A 94 2.53 -5.30 3.35
C ILE A 94 2.94 -6.44 2.41
N ASP A 95 4.06 -6.28 1.72
CA ASP A 95 4.70 -7.32 0.94
C ASP A 95 5.03 -8.55 1.82
N SER A 96 4.66 -9.75 1.38
CA SER A 96 4.80 -10.96 2.18
C SER A 96 6.25 -11.29 2.54
N MET A 97 7.19 -11.03 1.63
CA MET A 97 8.61 -11.29 1.87
C MET A 97 9.20 -10.29 2.88
N LEU A 98 8.80 -8.99 2.78
CA LEU A 98 9.18 -7.97 3.75
C LEU A 98 8.60 -8.27 5.14
N HIS A 99 7.44 -8.88 5.18
CA HIS A 99 6.79 -9.32 6.42
C HIS A 99 7.55 -10.45 7.10
N HIS A 100 8.01 -11.42 6.32
CA HIS A 100 8.65 -12.62 6.85
C HIS A 100 10.10 -12.44 7.22
N TYR A 101 10.83 -11.57 6.50
CA TYR A 101 12.28 -11.54 6.60
C TYR A 101 12.82 -10.16 6.95
N THR A 102 13.92 -10.14 7.70
CA THR A 102 14.77 -8.97 7.91
C THR A 102 15.63 -8.70 6.67
N ALA A 103 16.34 -7.56 6.63
CA ALA A 103 17.30 -7.24 5.58
C ALA A 103 18.45 -8.26 5.46
N ASN A 104 18.77 -8.97 6.53
CA ASN A 104 19.75 -10.06 6.54
C ASN A 104 19.13 -11.43 6.25
N LYS A 105 17.95 -11.45 5.62
CA LYS A 105 17.19 -12.65 5.23
C LYS A 105 16.88 -13.62 6.41
N LYS A 106 16.90 -13.13 7.66
CA LYS A 106 16.48 -13.91 8.83
C LYS A 106 14.97 -13.80 9.00
N LEU A 107 14.33 -14.91 9.36
CA LEU A 107 12.90 -14.94 9.68
C LEU A 107 12.58 -13.99 10.85
N ARG A 108 11.49 -13.27 10.75
CA ARG A 108 10.88 -12.54 11.86
C ARG A 108 10.09 -13.51 12.72
N HIS A 109 9.90 -13.18 13.98
CA HIS A 109 9.21 -14.05 14.94
C HIS A 109 7.74 -13.70 15.12
N ASP A 110 7.30 -12.56 14.60
CA ASP A 110 5.95 -12.02 14.75
C ASP A 110 5.38 -11.55 13.41
N ASP A 111 4.05 -11.61 13.29
CA ASP A 111 3.26 -11.03 12.20
C ASP A 111 2.12 -10.20 12.80
N PRO A 112 2.23 -8.86 12.87
CA PRO A 112 1.20 -8.00 13.44
C PRO A 112 -0.17 -8.09 12.77
N TYR A 113 -0.25 -8.60 11.54
CA TYR A 113 -1.49 -8.78 10.79
C TYR A 113 -2.08 -10.19 10.93
N SER A 114 -1.62 -10.94 11.93
CA SER A 114 -2.12 -12.27 12.27
C SER A 114 -2.71 -12.30 13.68
N PRO A 115 -3.65 -13.23 14.00
CA PRO A 115 -4.20 -13.35 15.34
C PRO A 115 -3.10 -13.62 16.36
N GLY A 116 -3.08 -12.86 17.46
CA GLY A 116 -2.05 -12.94 18.50
C GLY A 116 -0.63 -12.57 18.02
N GLY A 117 -0.48 -11.99 16.84
CA GLY A 117 0.84 -11.69 16.26
C GLY A 117 1.60 -12.93 15.77
N ARG A 118 0.94 -14.06 15.56
CA ARG A 118 1.59 -15.33 15.21
C ARG A 118 2.19 -15.31 13.81
N HIS A 119 3.49 -15.61 13.72
CA HIS A 119 4.18 -15.80 12.45
C HIS A 119 3.81 -17.14 11.78
N GLY A 120 3.94 -17.22 10.44
CA GLY A 120 3.80 -18.46 9.68
C GLY A 120 2.38 -18.79 9.20
N LEU A 121 1.40 -17.90 9.41
CA LEU A 121 0.04 -18.06 8.88
C LEU A 121 -0.12 -17.59 7.44
N ARG A 122 0.89 -16.97 6.88
CA ARG A 122 0.93 -16.49 5.49
C ARG A 122 2.11 -17.16 4.78
N PRO A 123 2.02 -17.55 3.48
CA PRO A 123 3.15 -18.09 2.73
C PRO A 123 4.08 -16.99 2.23
N ASN A 124 5.31 -17.37 1.90
CA ASN A 124 6.20 -16.54 1.09
C ASN A 124 5.57 -16.27 -0.29
N ARG A 125 5.70 -15.04 -0.79
CA ARG A 125 5.10 -14.62 -2.08
C ARG A 125 3.60 -14.98 -2.13
N ALA A 126 2.88 -14.54 -1.10
CA ALA A 126 1.49 -14.95 -0.83
C ALA A 126 0.57 -14.80 -2.04
N ALA A 127 0.69 -13.72 -2.80
CA ALA A 127 -0.13 -13.50 -3.99
C ALA A 127 0.07 -14.60 -5.05
N ILE A 128 1.30 -15.09 -5.24
CA ILE A 128 1.61 -16.19 -6.16
C ILE A 128 1.04 -17.51 -5.64
N VAL A 129 1.28 -17.82 -4.37
CA VAL A 129 0.85 -19.09 -3.76
C VAL A 129 -0.67 -19.20 -3.79
N TYR A 130 -1.38 -18.19 -3.34
CA TYR A 130 -2.85 -18.20 -3.32
C TYR A 130 -3.45 -18.30 -4.72
N SER A 131 -2.91 -17.57 -5.70
CA SER A 131 -3.37 -17.67 -7.08
C SER A 131 -3.16 -19.07 -7.68
N ASN A 132 -2.01 -19.69 -7.40
CA ASN A 132 -1.76 -21.06 -7.85
C ASN A 132 -2.68 -22.08 -7.15
N LEU A 133 -3.07 -21.89 -5.88
CA LEU A 133 -4.07 -22.70 -5.21
C LEU A 133 -5.46 -22.55 -5.84
N ILE A 134 -5.86 -21.31 -6.19
CA ILE A 134 -7.10 -21.03 -6.91
C ILE A 134 -7.10 -21.77 -8.25
N ARG A 135 -6.01 -21.71 -9.03
CA ARG A 135 -5.88 -22.43 -10.32
C ARG A 135 -5.97 -23.95 -10.16
N ARG A 136 -5.50 -24.50 -9.06
CA ARG A 136 -5.63 -25.93 -8.73
C ARG A 136 -7.08 -26.31 -8.38
N ALA A 137 -7.79 -25.44 -7.65
CA ALA A 137 -9.20 -25.65 -7.30
C ALA A 137 -10.14 -25.38 -8.48
N TYR A 138 -9.88 -24.30 -9.22
CA TYR A 138 -10.77 -23.77 -10.27
C TYR A 138 -9.95 -23.28 -11.47
N LYS A 139 -9.82 -24.12 -12.50
CA LYS A 139 -8.95 -23.85 -13.67
C LYS A 139 -9.29 -22.57 -14.42
N ASP A 140 -10.57 -22.26 -14.55
CA ASP A 140 -11.09 -21.26 -15.50
C ASP A 140 -11.69 -20.00 -14.84
N VAL A 141 -11.62 -19.88 -13.51
CA VAL A 141 -12.13 -18.69 -12.83
C VAL A 141 -11.14 -17.54 -12.98
N PRO A 142 -11.59 -16.34 -13.38
CA PRO A 142 -10.71 -15.18 -13.43
C PRO A 142 -10.04 -14.87 -12.09
N ILE A 143 -8.75 -14.49 -12.14
CA ILE A 143 -7.98 -14.05 -10.98
C ILE A 143 -7.49 -12.63 -11.22
N VAL A 144 -7.86 -11.73 -10.31
CA VAL A 144 -7.42 -10.34 -10.29
C VAL A 144 -6.46 -10.14 -9.12
N LEU A 145 -5.18 -9.86 -9.42
CA LEU A 145 -4.20 -9.51 -8.40
C LEU A 145 -4.36 -8.06 -7.96
N GLY A 146 -4.07 -7.77 -6.70
CA GLY A 146 -4.05 -6.41 -6.17
C GLY A 146 -3.13 -6.24 -4.95
N GLY A 147 -3.11 -5.03 -4.42
CA GLY A 147 -2.30 -4.67 -3.26
C GLY A 147 -0.83 -4.36 -3.59
N ILE A 148 -0.05 -4.08 -2.54
CA ILE A 148 1.32 -3.56 -2.69
C ILE A 148 2.28 -4.58 -3.33
N GLU A 149 2.21 -5.86 -2.96
CA GLU A 149 3.08 -6.91 -3.51
C GLU A 149 2.90 -7.04 -5.02
N ALA A 150 1.66 -7.05 -5.50
CA ALA A 150 1.35 -7.10 -6.92
C ALA A 150 1.79 -5.82 -7.63
N SER A 151 1.49 -4.65 -7.05
CA SER A 151 1.85 -3.34 -7.62
C SER A 151 3.35 -3.21 -7.87
N LEU A 152 4.18 -3.63 -6.91
CA LEU A 152 5.64 -3.53 -7.00
C LEU A 152 6.26 -4.56 -7.95
N ARG A 153 5.58 -5.67 -8.22
CA ARG A 153 6.07 -6.77 -9.07
C ARG A 153 5.36 -6.86 -10.42
N ARG A 154 4.69 -5.77 -10.84
CA ARG A 154 3.94 -5.75 -12.09
C ARG A 154 4.80 -5.85 -13.36
N LEU A 155 6.05 -5.37 -13.30
CA LEU A 155 7.07 -5.48 -14.36
C LEU A 155 8.12 -6.55 -14.01
N ALA A 156 9.03 -6.85 -14.93
CA ALA A 156 10.26 -7.54 -14.58
C ALA A 156 11.01 -6.75 -13.50
N HIS A 157 11.46 -7.42 -12.45
CA HIS A 157 11.95 -6.76 -11.25
C HIS A 157 13.07 -7.56 -10.57
N TYR A 158 13.99 -6.86 -9.91
CA TYR A 158 14.97 -7.48 -9.04
C TYR A 158 14.31 -8.00 -7.76
N ASP A 159 14.44 -9.29 -7.49
CA ASP A 159 14.02 -9.94 -6.25
C ASP A 159 15.23 -10.07 -5.32
N TYR A 160 15.20 -9.35 -4.22
CA TYR A 160 16.28 -9.34 -3.23
C TYR A 160 16.51 -10.71 -2.57
N TRP A 161 15.45 -11.48 -2.40
CA TRP A 161 15.49 -12.74 -1.67
C TRP A 161 16.18 -13.83 -2.46
N ASP A 162 15.95 -13.86 -3.77
CA ASP A 162 16.56 -14.79 -4.73
C ASP A 162 17.85 -14.23 -5.34
N ASP A 163 18.16 -12.93 -5.14
CA ASP A 163 19.24 -12.18 -5.78
C ASP A 163 19.23 -12.30 -7.32
N ALA A 164 18.05 -12.22 -7.89
CA ALA A 164 17.83 -12.42 -9.32
C ALA A 164 16.74 -11.49 -9.87
N VAL A 165 16.76 -11.24 -11.17
CA VAL A 165 15.64 -10.57 -11.85
C VAL A 165 14.56 -11.60 -12.14
N ARG A 166 13.34 -11.33 -11.64
CA ARG A 166 12.15 -12.15 -11.89
C ARG A 166 11.25 -11.49 -12.92
N ARG A 167 10.49 -12.29 -13.63
CA ARG A 167 9.44 -11.80 -14.55
C ARG A 167 8.28 -11.17 -13.78
N SER A 168 7.38 -10.48 -14.49
CA SER A 168 6.16 -9.95 -13.86
C SER A 168 5.42 -11.03 -13.06
N ILE A 169 4.90 -10.64 -11.90
CA ILE A 169 4.13 -11.52 -11.00
C ILE A 169 2.92 -12.16 -11.69
N LEU A 170 2.34 -11.52 -12.72
CA LEU A 170 1.22 -12.07 -13.48
C LEU A 170 1.54 -13.45 -14.08
N PHE A 171 2.77 -13.65 -14.56
CA PHE A 171 3.19 -14.94 -15.12
C PHE A 171 3.35 -16.01 -14.06
N ASP A 172 3.95 -15.68 -12.91
CA ASP A 172 4.20 -16.63 -11.82
C ASP A 172 2.91 -16.99 -11.08
N ALA A 173 2.02 -16.04 -10.91
CA ALA A 173 0.71 -16.22 -10.29
C ALA A 173 -0.32 -16.87 -11.23
N LYS A 174 -0.06 -16.92 -12.54
CA LYS A 174 -1.02 -17.35 -13.57
C LYS A 174 -2.35 -16.59 -13.44
N ALA A 175 -2.26 -15.31 -13.09
CA ALA A 175 -3.42 -14.44 -12.94
C ALA A 175 -3.74 -13.76 -14.28
N ASP A 176 -4.96 -13.25 -14.39
CA ASP A 176 -5.48 -12.70 -15.64
C ASP A 176 -5.28 -11.19 -15.72
N ILE A 177 -5.54 -10.49 -14.62
CA ILE A 177 -5.43 -9.04 -14.50
C ILE A 177 -4.69 -8.71 -13.22
N LEU A 178 -3.87 -7.67 -13.26
CA LEU A 178 -3.27 -7.06 -12.08
C LEU A 178 -3.76 -5.62 -11.96
N VAL A 179 -4.31 -5.26 -10.80
CA VAL A 179 -4.65 -3.88 -10.42
C VAL A 179 -3.53 -3.35 -9.55
N TYR A 180 -2.91 -2.25 -9.95
CA TYR A 180 -1.85 -1.61 -9.19
C TYR A 180 -2.23 -0.22 -8.71
N GLY A 181 -1.55 0.26 -7.67
CA GLY A 181 -1.88 1.53 -7.03
C GLY A 181 -3.16 1.44 -6.20
N MET A 182 -3.89 2.55 -6.15
CA MET A 182 -5.18 2.64 -5.43
C MET A 182 -6.28 2.11 -6.35
N GLY A 183 -6.80 0.93 -6.03
CA GLY A 183 -7.55 0.09 -6.96
C GLY A 183 -9.06 0.28 -7.02
N GLU A 184 -9.65 1.23 -6.27
CA GLU A 184 -11.11 1.33 -6.09
C GLU A 184 -11.88 1.51 -7.40
N ARG A 185 -11.37 2.35 -8.31
CA ARG A 185 -12.03 2.54 -9.64
C ARG A 185 -11.81 1.34 -10.54
N ALA A 186 -10.57 0.85 -10.62
CA ALA A 186 -10.22 -0.23 -11.53
C ALA A 186 -10.96 -1.52 -11.19
N ILE A 187 -11.01 -1.92 -9.90
CA ILE A 187 -11.69 -3.14 -9.48
C ILE A 187 -13.21 -3.06 -9.70
N GLY A 188 -13.80 -1.88 -9.45
CA GLY A 188 -15.22 -1.65 -9.74
C GLY A 188 -15.53 -1.81 -11.22
N ARG A 189 -14.70 -1.20 -12.10
CA ARG A 189 -14.89 -1.31 -13.55
C ARG A 189 -14.71 -2.73 -14.06
N ILE A 190 -13.71 -3.46 -13.56
CA ILE A 190 -13.51 -4.89 -13.85
C ILE A 190 -14.76 -5.69 -13.48
N ALA A 191 -15.28 -5.49 -12.27
CA ALA A 191 -16.47 -6.22 -11.80
C ALA A 191 -17.71 -5.92 -12.64
N GLU A 192 -17.93 -4.66 -13.02
CA GLU A 192 -19.05 -4.23 -13.88
C GLU A 192 -18.97 -4.88 -15.27
N LEU A 193 -17.80 -4.85 -15.91
CA LEU A 193 -17.59 -5.46 -17.24
C LEU A 193 -17.80 -6.95 -17.22
N LEU A 194 -17.20 -7.67 -16.26
CA LEU A 194 -17.35 -9.10 -16.14
C LEU A 194 -18.81 -9.51 -15.80
N ASN A 195 -19.53 -8.71 -15.02
CA ASN A 195 -20.94 -8.96 -14.74
C ASN A 195 -21.83 -8.72 -15.97
N ALA A 196 -21.54 -7.71 -16.78
CA ALA A 196 -22.24 -7.46 -18.04
C ALA A 196 -22.05 -8.63 -19.01
N GLU A 197 -20.81 -9.10 -19.18
CA GLU A 197 -20.51 -10.28 -20.02
C GLU A 197 -21.24 -11.54 -19.54
N CYS A 198 -21.24 -11.80 -18.22
CA CYS A 198 -21.95 -12.94 -17.65
C CYS A 198 -23.45 -12.89 -17.95
N LYS A 199 -24.06 -11.70 -17.90
CA LYS A 199 -25.47 -11.52 -18.25
C LYS A 199 -25.73 -11.76 -19.73
N MET A 200 -24.87 -11.28 -20.62
CA MET A 200 -25.00 -11.49 -22.07
C MET A 200 -24.85 -12.97 -22.46
N GLN A 201 -23.91 -13.69 -21.84
CA GLN A 201 -23.76 -15.14 -22.07
C GLN A 201 -25.00 -15.93 -21.61
N ASN A 202 -25.57 -15.56 -20.46
CA ASN A 202 -26.80 -16.17 -19.99
C ASN A 202 -27.99 -15.89 -20.94
N ALA A 203 -28.13 -14.69 -21.47
CA ALA A 203 -29.17 -14.34 -22.44
C ALA A 203 -29.03 -15.10 -23.77
N LYS A 204 -27.81 -15.28 -24.28
CA LYS A 204 -27.53 -16.05 -25.50
C LYS A 204 -27.75 -17.56 -25.35
N SER A 205 -27.63 -18.07 -24.12
CA SER A 205 -27.85 -19.50 -23.84
C SER A 205 -29.31 -19.90 -23.61
N CYS A 206 -30.25 -18.92 -23.61
CA CYS A 206 -31.68 -19.16 -23.57
C CYS A 206 -32.23 -18.95 -24.99
N PRO A 207 -32.58 -20.00 -25.76
CA PRO A 207 -33.24 -19.84 -27.06
C PRO A 207 -34.60 -19.15 -26.84
N GLU A 208 -34.88 -18.11 -27.62
CA GLU A 208 -36.23 -17.56 -27.74
C GLU A 208 -37.15 -18.66 -28.26
N HIS A 209 -37.89 -19.31 -27.37
CA HIS A 209 -39.04 -20.11 -27.76
C HIS A 209 -40.23 -19.17 -28.01
N ASN A 210 -40.41 -18.77 -29.28
CA ASN A 210 -41.71 -18.51 -29.83
C ASN A 210 -42.42 -19.87 -30.00
N ASP A 211 -43.03 -20.36 -28.95
CA ASP A 211 -44.17 -21.26 -29.02
C ASP A 211 -44.67 -21.54 -27.61
N PHE A 212 -45.93 -21.16 -27.39
CA PHE A 212 -46.68 -21.46 -26.19
C PHE A 212 -46.98 -22.96 -26.15
N ALA A 213 -46.73 -23.55 -25.03
CA ALA A 213 -47.29 -24.74 -24.41
C ALA A 213 -46.30 -25.90 -24.16
N GLU A 214 -46.27 -26.30 -22.87
CA GLU A 214 -45.85 -27.60 -22.36
C GLU A 214 -44.40 -28.02 -22.55
N HIS A 215 -43.57 -27.71 -21.52
CA HIS A 215 -42.75 -28.71 -20.83
C HIS A 215 -41.91 -28.05 -19.71
N ALA A 216 -42.49 -28.01 -18.53
CA ALA A 216 -41.76 -27.83 -17.28
C ALA A 216 -41.02 -29.14 -16.98
N ASN A 217 -39.80 -29.31 -17.49
CA ASN A 217 -38.80 -30.21 -16.90
C ASN A 217 -37.51 -30.15 -17.72
N GLY A 218 -36.44 -29.67 -17.10
CA GLY A 218 -35.11 -30.15 -17.44
C GLY A 218 -34.20 -29.31 -18.32
N CYS A 219 -34.26 -27.97 -18.36
CA CYS A 219 -33.11 -27.21 -18.87
C CYS A 219 -32.05 -27.13 -17.77
N LYS A 220 -31.09 -28.07 -17.77
CA LYS A 220 -29.85 -27.94 -17.00
C LYS A 220 -29.01 -26.84 -17.65
N LEU A 221 -29.22 -25.59 -17.24
CA LEU A 221 -28.39 -24.47 -17.57
C LEU A 221 -26.95 -24.81 -17.16
N GLN A 222 -26.12 -25.19 -18.11
CA GLN A 222 -24.66 -25.18 -17.88
C GLN A 222 -24.31 -23.73 -17.58
N LYS A 223 -23.99 -23.45 -16.30
CA LYS A 223 -23.56 -22.11 -15.88
C LYS A 223 -22.36 -21.69 -16.76
N PRO A 224 -22.46 -20.59 -17.52
CA PRO A 224 -21.36 -20.20 -18.41
C PRO A 224 -20.07 -19.99 -17.61
N VAL A 225 -19.00 -20.59 -18.09
CA VAL A 225 -17.66 -20.43 -17.51
C VAL A 225 -17.05 -19.20 -18.13
N LEU A 226 -16.96 -18.13 -17.37
CA LEU A 226 -16.30 -16.91 -17.77
C LEU A 226 -14.79 -17.20 -17.94
N ARG A 227 -14.29 -17.12 -19.19
CA ARG A 227 -12.87 -17.24 -19.52
C ARG A 227 -12.42 -15.93 -20.13
N LEU A 228 -11.52 -15.20 -19.44
CA LEU A 228 -10.96 -13.95 -19.99
C LEU A 228 -10.19 -14.16 -21.30
N ALA A 229 -9.61 -15.34 -21.49
CA ALA A 229 -8.90 -15.68 -22.73
C ALA A 229 -9.82 -15.81 -23.97
N ASN A 230 -11.13 -15.92 -23.78
CA ASN A 230 -12.10 -16.19 -24.85
C ASN A 230 -13.38 -15.35 -24.65
N LEU A 231 -13.25 -14.06 -24.32
CA LEU A 231 -14.40 -13.17 -24.31
C LEU A 231 -14.93 -13.03 -25.74
N PRO A 232 -16.21 -13.37 -25.99
CA PRO A 232 -16.78 -13.35 -27.35
C PRO A 232 -17.00 -11.92 -27.88
N ASP A 233 -17.06 -10.91 -27.01
CA ASP A 233 -17.18 -9.50 -27.42
C ASP A 233 -15.78 -8.84 -27.44
N ILE A 234 -15.28 -8.58 -28.64
CA ILE A 234 -13.98 -7.93 -28.88
C ILE A 234 -13.90 -6.55 -28.22
N ARG A 235 -15.01 -5.78 -28.18
CA ARG A 235 -15.03 -4.44 -27.59
C ARG A 235 -14.86 -4.52 -26.07
N MET A 236 -15.53 -5.45 -25.42
CA MET A 236 -15.43 -5.67 -23.98
C MET A 236 -14.06 -6.20 -23.57
N ASP A 237 -13.46 -7.08 -24.38
CA ASP A 237 -12.08 -7.57 -24.16
C ASP A 237 -11.07 -6.43 -24.23
N LEU A 238 -11.19 -5.55 -25.24
CA LEU A 238 -10.33 -4.37 -25.39
C LEU A 238 -10.51 -3.37 -24.24
N GLU A 239 -11.75 -3.11 -23.83
CA GLU A 239 -12.04 -2.22 -22.71
C GLU A 239 -11.45 -2.75 -21.41
N LEU A 240 -11.63 -4.04 -21.12
CA LEU A 240 -11.08 -4.70 -19.92
C LEU A 240 -9.55 -4.61 -19.89
N LYS A 241 -8.88 -4.82 -21.03
CA LYS A 241 -7.42 -4.74 -21.16
C LYS A 241 -6.87 -3.31 -21.20
N SER A 242 -7.73 -2.30 -21.25
CA SER A 242 -7.35 -0.88 -21.33
C SER A 242 -7.68 -0.06 -20.07
N ILE A 243 -8.14 -0.71 -19.00
CA ILE A 243 -8.49 -0.03 -17.74
C ILE A 243 -7.23 0.62 -17.14
N PRO A 244 -7.23 1.94 -16.84
CA PRO A 244 -6.11 2.57 -16.15
C PRO A 244 -5.81 1.93 -14.79
N GLY A 245 -4.51 1.84 -14.45
CA GLY A 245 -4.07 1.20 -13.21
C GLY A 245 -4.07 -0.33 -13.26
N THR A 246 -4.06 -0.92 -14.47
CA THR A 246 -4.02 -2.38 -14.62
C THR A 246 -2.82 -2.84 -15.44
N ALA A 247 -2.50 -4.14 -15.32
CA ALA A 247 -1.59 -4.83 -16.21
C ALA A 247 -2.22 -6.18 -16.63
N VAL A 248 -1.98 -6.57 -17.87
CA VAL A 248 -2.51 -7.81 -18.48
C VAL A 248 -1.45 -8.48 -19.36
N ILE A 249 -1.60 -9.78 -19.58
CA ILE A 249 -0.78 -10.52 -20.54
C ILE A 249 -1.51 -10.57 -21.87
N VAL A 250 -0.82 -10.21 -22.94
CA VAL A 250 -1.33 -10.24 -24.33
C VAL A 250 -0.42 -11.08 -25.22
N ARG A 251 -0.99 -11.64 -26.30
CA ARG A 251 -0.24 -12.37 -27.33
C ARG A 251 0.25 -11.41 -28.41
N ALA A 252 1.28 -11.78 -29.14
CA ALA A 252 1.77 -10.98 -30.27
C ALA A 252 0.67 -10.65 -31.31
N SER A 253 -0.23 -11.59 -31.56
CA SER A 253 -1.37 -11.42 -32.48
C SER A 253 -2.42 -10.41 -31.99
N GLU A 254 -2.42 -10.04 -30.71
CA GLU A 254 -3.34 -9.07 -30.13
C GLU A 254 -2.77 -7.64 -30.17
N LEU A 255 -1.44 -7.47 -30.31
CA LEU A 255 -0.76 -6.17 -30.30
C LEU A 255 -1.30 -5.16 -31.33
N PRO A 256 -1.64 -5.55 -32.58
CA PRO A 256 -2.20 -4.60 -33.53
C PRO A 256 -3.55 -3.97 -33.13
N LYS A 257 -4.23 -4.55 -32.14
CA LYS A 257 -5.50 -4.02 -31.59
C LYS A 257 -5.29 -2.84 -30.64
N PHE A 258 -4.04 -2.60 -30.19
CA PHE A 258 -3.70 -1.50 -29.29
C PHE A 258 -2.99 -0.41 -30.11
N GLU A 259 -3.39 0.86 -29.91
CA GLU A 259 -2.72 1.98 -30.57
C GLU A 259 -1.24 2.04 -30.15
N THR A 260 -0.35 1.92 -31.13
CA THR A 260 1.12 1.89 -30.92
C THR A 260 1.69 3.28 -30.60
N SER A 261 1.04 4.36 -31.05
CA SER A 261 1.49 5.75 -30.83
C SER A 261 1.55 6.15 -29.35
N ASP A 262 0.74 5.50 -28.50
CA ASP A 262 0.64 5.75 -27.05
C ASP A 262 1.25 4.64 -26.19
N THR A 263 2.22 3.91 -26.76
CA THR A 263 2.87 2.78 -26.10
C THR A 263 4.39 2.96 -26.10
N MET A 264 5.04 2.67 -24.98
CA MET A 264 6.49 2.62 -24.81
C MET A 264 6.95 1.18 -24.62
N GLU A 265 7.84 0.73 -25.48
CA GLU A 265 8.43 -0.60 -25.34
C GLU A 265 9.59 -0.55 -24.35
N LEU A 266 9.57 -1.46 -23.39
CA LEU A 266 10.63 -1.71 -22.43
C LEU A 266 11.57 -2.79 -22.97
N PRO A 267 12.86 -2.79 -22.59
CA PRO A 267 13.70 -3.96 -22.73
C PRO A 267 12.99 -5.22 -22.22
N SER A 268 13.11 -6.32 -22.95
CA SER A 268 12.47 -7.59 -22.64
C SER A 268 12.90 -8.13 -21.27
N PHE A 269 12.16 -9.09 -20.73
CA PHE A 269 12.55 -9.79 -19.50
C PHE A 269 13.93 -10.44 -19.65
N GLU A 270 14.22 -11.03 -20.79
CA GLU A 270 15.49 -11.68 -21.10
C GLU A 270 16.65 -10.68 -21.09
N GLU A 271 16.47 -9.50 -21.69
CA GLU A 271 17.48 -8.42 -21.69
C GLU A 271 17.72 -7.88 -20.29
N VAL A 272 16.65 -7.55 -19.54
CA VAL A 272 16.81 -7.00 -18.16
C VAL A 272 17.36 -8.03 -17.17
N SER A 273 17.21 -9.31 -17.48
CA SER A 273 17.75 -10.39 -16.64
C SER A 273 19.27 -10.58 -16.82
N THR A 274 19.81 -10.17 -17.95
CA THR A 274 21.22 -10.40 -18.32
C THR A 274 22.06 -9.12 -18.38
N SER A 275 21.42 -7.95 -18.58
CA SER A 275 22.09 -6.64 -18.68
C SER A 275 21.60 -5.66 -17.62
N LYS A 276 22.54 -5.16 -16.82
CA LYS A 276 22.29 -4.11 -15.82
C LYS A 276 21.89 -2.78 -16.48
N GLU A 277 22.42 -2.49 -17.66
CA GLU A 277 22.10 -1.31 -18.46
C GLU A 277 20.65 -1.39 -18.96
N ALA A 278 20.23 -2.55 -19.48
CA ALA A 278 18.85 -2.79 -19.90
C ALA A 278 17.89 -2.70 -18.72
N PHE A 279 18.29 -3.19 -17.54
CA PHE A 279 17.49 -3.07 -16.31
C PHE A 279 17.29 -1.61 -15.91
N ASN A 280 18.35 -0.80 -15.86
CA ASN A 280 18.26 0.63 -15.56
C ASN A 280 17.43 1.38 -16.62
N LYS A 281 17.60 1.08 -17.90
CA LYS A 281 16.78 1.67 -18.99
C LYS A 281 15.31 1.36 -18.79
N ALA A 282 14.94 0.11 -18.52
CA ALA A 282 13.55 -0.29 -18.24
C ALA A 282 12.99 0.44 -17.03
N PHE A 283 13.75 0.55 -15.93
CA PHE A 283 13.35 1.27 -14.74
C PHE A 283 13.10 2.76 -15.02
N VAL A 284 14.00 3.44 -15.73
CA VAL A 284 13.88 4.88 -16.05
C VAL A 284 12.63 5.14 -16.91
N ILE A 285 12.41 4.34 -17.96
CA ILE A 285 11.20 4.45 -18.79
C ILE A 285 9.96 4.27 -17.93
N ALA A 286 9.89 3.19 -17.13
CA ALA A 286 8.74 2.89 -16.28
C ALA A 286 8.48 3.99 -15.23
N SER A 287 9.55 4.57 -14.67
CA SER A 287 9.45 5.69 -13.72
C SER A 287 8.91 6.97 -14.37
N ASN A 288 9.37 7.29 -15.58
CA ASN A 288 8.93 8.49 -16.32
C ASN A 288 7.47 8.41 -16.77
N GLU A 289 6.98 7.21 -17.04
CA GLU A 289 5.60 6.96 -17.47
C GLU A 289 4.64 6.68 -16.27
N ALA A 290 5.12 6.80 -15.03
CA ALA A 290 4.31 6.60 -13.82
C ALA A 290 3.43 7.82 -13.49
N ASN A 291 2.76 8.40 -14.47
CA ASN A 291 1.85 9.53 -14.30
C ASN A 291 0.48 9.22 -14.94
N PRO A 292 -0.64 9.46 -14.22
CA PRO A 292 -1.98 9.10 -14.71
C PRO A 292 -2.49 9.96 -15.88
N TYR A 293 -1.86 11.10 -16.19
CA TYR A 293 -2.37 12.05 -17.18
C TYR A 293 -1.58 12.05 -18.50
N PHE A 294 -0.28 11.78 -18.44
CA PHE A 294 0.57 11.76 -19.64
C PHE A 294 1.38 10.49 -19.79
N GLY A 295 1.32 9.60 -18.81
CA GLY A 295 2.00 8.31 -18.89
C GLY A 295 1.46 7.47 -20.04
N LYS A 296 2.37 6.85 -20.78
CA LYS A 296 2.06 5.94 -21.87
C LYS A 296 1.87 4.51 -21.35
N LYS A 297 1.20 3.69 -22.13
CA LYS A 297 1.17 2.25 -21.90
C LYS A 297 2.59 1.70 -22.01
N LEU A 298 2.94 0.75 -21.15
CA LEU A 298 4.24 0.07 -21.20
C LEU A 298 4.06 -1.34 -21.74
N LEU A 299 4.91 -1.72 -22.68
CA LEU A 299 4.93 -3.05 -23.26
C LEU A 299 6.26 -3.72 -22.95
N GLN A 300 6.24 -4.88 -22.29
CA GLN A 300 7.44 -5.66 -21.99
C GLN A 300 7.30 -7.08 -22.50
N LYS A 301 8.22 -7.53 -23.34
CA LYS A 301 8.24 -8.90 -23.85
C LYS A 301 8.73 -9.88 -22.78
N HIS A 302 8.08 -11.04 -22.70
CA HIS A 302 8.40 -12.16 -21.81
C HIS A 302 8.26 -13.47 -22.61
N GLY A 303 9.32 -13.93 -23.22
CA GLY A 303 9.28 -15.09 -24.14
C GLY A 303 8.41 -14.81 -25.37
N ASP A 304 7.37 -15.60 -25.55
CA ASP A 304 6.39 -15.50 -26.65
C ASP A 304 5.19 -14.59 -26.37
N ARG A 305 5.10 -14.03 -25.16
CA ARG A 305 3.99 -13.18 -24.72
C ARG A 305 4.47 -11.79 -24.31
N TYR A 306 3.54 -10.86 -24.21
CA TYR A 306 3.80 -9.50 -23.80
C TYR A 306 3.00 -9.14 -22.55
N LEU A 307 3.63 -8.40 -21.69
CA LEU A 307 2.99 -7.72 -20.59
C LEU A 307 2.60 -6.32 -21.08
N LEU A 308 1.33 -5.98 -21.02
CA LEU A 308 0.80 -4.64 -21.26
C LEU A 308 0.45 -4.02 -19.91
N VAL A 309 1.09 -2.89 -19.57
CA VAL A 309 0.80 -2.12 -18.36
C VAL A 309 0.16 -0.81 -18.77
N ASN A 310 -1.08 -0.59 -18.39
CA ASN A 310 -1.79 0.66 -18.62
C ASN A 310 -1.24 1.78 -17.72
N PRO A 311 -1.39 3.07 -18.07
CA PRO A 311 -1.04 4.17 -17.19
C PRO A 311 -1.70 4.06 -15.81
N PRO A 312 -1.14 4.67 -14.75
CA PRO A 312 -1.78 4.70 -13.44
C PRO A 312 -3.22 5.24 -13.52
N ALA A 313 -4.10 4.74 -12.65
CA ALA A 313 -5.44 5.30 -12.54
C ALA A 313 -5.38 6.77 -12.08
N PRO A 314 -6.21 7.66 -12.64
CA PRO A 314 -6.34 9.02 -12.13
C PRO A 314 -6.67 9.04 -10.64
N PRO A 315 -6.12 10.00 -9.87
CA PRO A 315 -6.43 10.12 -8.45
C PRO A 315 -7.93 10.30 -8.22
N LEU A 316 -8.45 9.80 -7.11
CA LEU A 316 -9.82 10.06 -6.69
C LEU A 316 -9.99 11.55 -6.40
N SER A 317 -11.13 12.12 -6.76
CA SER A 317 -11.54 13.43 -6.27
C SER A 317 -11.78 13.40 -4.75
N SER A 318 -11.90 14.58 -4.12
CA SER A 318 -12.25 14.65 -2.70
C SER A 318 -13.56 13.94 -2.40
N ASP A 319 -14.59 14.17 -3.23
CA ASP A 319 -15.92 13.58 -3.04
C ASP A 319 -15.90 12.04 -3.20
N GLU A 320 -15.16 11.53 -4.19
CA GLU A 320 -15.00 10.08 -4.36
C GLU A 320 -14.23 9.45 -3.20
N LEU A 321 -13.18 10.13 -2.70
CA LEU A 321 -12.42 9.67 -1.56
C LEU A 321 -13.28 9.70 -0.29
N ASP A 322 -14.05 10.75 -0.07
CA ASP A 322 -15.00 10.86 1.03
C ASP A 322 -16.04 9.73 0.98
N ALA A 323 -16.58 9.44 -0.20
CA ALA A 323 -17.51 8.33 -0.38
C ALA A 323 -16.90 6.97 -0.01
N VAL A 324 -15.61 6.73 -0.32
CA VAL A 324 -14.91 5.51 0.10
C VAL A 324 -14.79 5.42 1.61
N TYR A 325 -14.44 6.53 2.29
CA TYR A 325 -14.28 6.52 3.75
C TYR A 325 -15.61 6.57 4.51
N ALA A 326 -16.71 6.94 3.85
CA ALA A 326 -18.07 6.89 4.40
C ALA A 326 -18.70 5.48 4.36
N LEU A 327 -18.05 4.48 3.73
CA LEU A 327 -18.53 3.10 3.71
C LEU A 327 -18.65 2.52 5.13
N PRO A 328 -19.57 1.56 5.37
CA PRO A 328 -19.95 1.13 6.71
C PRO A 328 -18.92 0.22 7.39
N PHE A 329 -17.69 0.71 7.55
CA PHE A 329 -16.63 0.00 8.26
C PHE A 329 -16.95 -0.19 9.74
N GLN A 330 -16.83 -1.42 10.24
CA GLN A 330 -17.03 -1.74 11.66
C GLN A 330 -15.85 -1.32 12.55
N ARG A 331 -14.67 -1.07 11.96
CA ARG A 331 -13.39 -0.75 12.64
C ARG A 331 -12.99 -1.80 13.70
N LYS A 332 -13.33 -3.04 13.44
CA LYS A 332 -13.11 -4.20 14.31
C LYS A 332 -12.67 -5.40 13.50
N PRO A 333 -11.98 -6.36 14.12
CA PRO A 333 -11.72 -7.65 13.47
C PRO A 333 -13.04 -8.41 13.30
N HIS A 334 -13.07 -9.29 12.32
CA HIS A 334 -14.21 -10.20 12.14
C HIS A 334 -14.45 -11.03 13.42
N PRO A 335 -15.71 -11.30 13.82
CA PRO A 335 -16.03 -11.99 15.08
C PRO A 335 -15.45 -13.40 15.24
N THR A 336 -15.02 -14.03 14.15
CA THR A 336 -14.34 -15.35 14.21
C THR A 336 -12.98 -15.33 14.90
N TYR A 337 -12.36 -14.14 15.05
CA TYR A 337 -11.08 -14.01 15.73
C TYR A 337 -11.28 -13.77 17.22
N THR A 338 -10.68 -14.65 18.03
CA THR A 338 -10.72 -14.57 19.50
C THR A 338 -9.47 -13.92 20.09
N GLU A 339 -8.38 -13.88 19.33
CA GLU A 339 -7.11 -13.28 19.73
C GLU A 339 -6.99 -11.84 19.18
N PRO A 340 -6.29 -10.94 19.90
CA PRO A 340 -6.08 -9.57 19.44
C PRO A 340 -5.26 -9.54 18.14
N ILE A 341 -5.51 -8.52 17.30
CA ILE A 341 -4.76 -8.26 16.08
C ILE A 341 -3.86 -7.05 16.34
N PRO A 342 -2.53 -7.22 16.49
CA PRO A 342 -1.64 -6.12 16.88
C PRO A 342 -1.68 -4.92 15.92
N ALA A 343 -1.80 -5.16 14.62
CA ALA A 343 -1.89 -4.10 13.61
C ALA A 343 -3.12 -3.20 13.81
N LEU A 344 -4.26 -3.74 14.28
CA LEU A 344 -5.45 -2.94 14.56
C LEU A 344 -5.20 -1.96 15.70
N GLU A 345 -4.50 -2.36 16.75
CA GLU A 345 -4.26 -1.50 17.91
C GLU A 345 -3.49 -0.22 17.55
N THR A 346 -2.67 -0.26 16.49
CA THR A 346 -1.92 0.91 16.00
C THR A 346 -2.79 1.90 15.23
N VAL A 347 -3.87 1.45 14.59
CA VAL A 347 -4.72 2.28 13.71
C VAL A 347 -6.14 2.47 14.21
N LYS A 348 -6.54 1.79 15.27
CA LYS A 348 -7.92 1.75 15.79
C LYS A 348 -8.56 3.13 15.99
N TRP A 349 -7.80 4.07 16.50
CA TRP A 349 -8.23 5.46 16.76
C TRP A 349 -7.53 6.46 15.83
N SER A 350 -7.06 6.01 14.67
CA SER A 350 -6.47 6.88 13.66
C SER A 350 -7.47 7.18 12.54
N ILE A 351 -7.28 8.31 11.89
CA ILE A 351 -8.06 8.74 10.73
C ILE A 351 -7.09 9.08 9.60
N THR A 352 -7.28 8.43 8.46
CA THR A 352 -6.54 8.78 7.23
C THR A 352 -7.15 10.03 6.62
N SER A 353 -6.40 11.11 6.56
CA SER A 353 -6.86 12.38 6.00
C SER A 353 -6.59 12.53 4.50
N HIS A 354 -5.55 11.87 3.99
CA HIS A 354 -5.13 11.97 2.59
C HIS A 354 -4.31 10.76 2.15
N ARG A 355 -4.13 10.63 0.84
CA ARG A 355 -3.28 9.65 0.16
C ARG A 355 -2.32 10.36 -0.79
N GLY A 356 -1.26 9.65 -1.22
CA GLY A 356 -0.23 10.18 -2.10
C GLY A 356 0.91 10.87 -1.35
N CYS A 357 2.05 11.02 -2.03
CA CYS A 357 3.23 11.69 -1.50
C CYS A 357 4.10 12.21 -2.63
N TYR A 358 4.35 13.52 -2.69
CA TYR A 358 5.23 14.13 -3.69
C TYR A 358 6.71 14.19 -3.26
N GLY A 359 7.08 13.43 -2.22
CA GLY A 359 8.46 13.41 -1.70
C GLY A 359 9.46 12.76 -2.64
N GLY A 360 9.06 11.69 -3.35
CA GLY A 360 9.91 11.04 -4.35
C GLY A 360 11.19 10.41 -3.78
N CYS A 361 11.21 9.98 -2.52
CA CYS A 361 12.37 9.30 -1.93
C CYS A 361 12.69 8.03 -2.71
N SER A 362 13.98 7.82 -3.04
CA SER A 362 14.44 6.76 -3.95
C SER A 362 14.13 5.34 -3.47
N PHE A 363 13.97 5.14 -2.17
CA PHE A 363 13.70 3.84 -1.53
C PHE A 363 12.24 3.58 -1.22
N CYS A 364 11.33 4.59 -1.40
CA CYS A 364 9.99 4.55 -0.85
C CYS A 364 8.98 3.91 -1.79
N THR A 365 8.42 2.78 -1.40
CA THR A 365 7.37 2.08 -2.16
C THR A 365 6.01 2.77 -2.13
N LEU A 366 5.73 3.60 -1.12
CA LEU A 366 4.47 4.34 -1.03
C LEU A 366 4.30 5.32 -2.18
N PHE A 367 5.39 5.96 -2.61
CA PHE A 367 5.39 6.84 -3.78
C PHE A 367 4.91 6.10 -5.05
N PHE A 368 5.41 4.87 -5.27
CA PHE A 368 5.04 4.08 -6.45
C PHE A 368 3.66 3.41 -6.33
N HIS A 369 3.18 3.22 -5.10
CA HIS A 369 1.88 2.58 -4.86
C HIS A 369 0.73 3.59 -4.81
N GLN A 370 0.88 4.69 -4.06
CA GLN A 370 -0.17 5.69 -3.90
C GLN A 370 -0.08 6.85 -4.92
N GLY A 371 1.07 6.99 -5.57
CA GLY A 371 1.35 8.05 -6.53
C GLY A 371 1.80 9.38 -5.90
N PRO A 372 2.29 10.31 -6.74
CA PRO A 372 2.84 11.61 -6.30
C PRO A 372 1.77 12.68 -6.03
N ILE A 373 0.51 12.44 -6.41
CA ILE A 373 -0.56 13.45 -6.33
C ILE A 373 -1.33 13.27 -5.03
N ILE A 374 -1.44 14.34 -4.26
CA ILE A 374 -2.17 14.31 -3.00
C ILE A 374 -3.68 14.28 -3.26
N GLN A 375 -4.33 13.31 -2.64
CA GLN A 375 -5.78 13.14 -2.63
C GLN A 375 -6.26 13.37 -1.19
N SER A 376 -6.85 14.53 -0.93
CA SER A 376 -7.29 14.91 0.42
C SER A 376 -8.79 14.70 0.59
N ARG A 377 -9.18 14.15 1.73
CA ARG A 377 -10.57 14.12 2.17
C ARG A 377 -11.03 15.51 2.57
N SER A 378 -12.33 15.75 2.48
CA SER A 378 -12.92 16.97 3.03
C SER A 378 -12.82 16.97 4.56
N ILE A 379 -12.87 18.17 5.16
CA ILE A 379 -12.92 18.33 6.62
C ILE A 379 -14.18 17.64 7.17
N GLY A 380 -15.32 17.77 6.48
CA GLY A 380 -16.57 17.13 6.85
C GLY A 380 -16.44 15.62 6.99
N SER A 381 -15.88 14.96 5.97
CA SER A 381 -15.64 13.52 5.98
C SER A 381 -14.77 13.06 7.17
N VAL A 382 -13.72 13.82 7.52
CA VAL A 382 -12.86 13.50 8.67
C VAL A 382 -13.57 13.73 10.00
N THR A 383 -14.33 14.82 10.13
CA THR A 383 -15.10 15.12 11.36
C THR A 383 -16.25 14.14 11.56
N ASP A 384 -16.91 13.68 10.50
CA ASP A 384 -17.95 12.65 10.57
C ASP A 384 -17.39 11.32 11.07
N GLU A 385 -16.20 10.93 10.56
CA GLU A 385 -15.49 9.74 11.04
C GLU A 385 -15.07 9.90 12.52
N ALA A 386 -14.57 11.08 12.91
CA ALA A 386 -14.25 11.37 14.30
C ALA A 386 -15.49 11.27 15.20
N GLY A 387 -16.65 11.76 14.74
CA GLY A 387 -17.95 11.62 15.41
C GLY A 387 -18.39 10.16 15.55
N ALA A 388 -18.13 9.34 14.54
CA ALA A 388 -18.40 7.89 14.62
C ALA A 388 -17.48 7.21 15.65
N LEU A 389 -16.19 7.56 15.69
CA LEU A 389 -15.25 7.07 16.72
C LEU A 389 -15.68 7.48 18.13
N ALA A 390 -16.16 8.73 18.30
CA ALA A 390 -16.58 9.24 19.60
C ALA A 390 -17.79 8.51 20.19
N LYS A 391 -18.58 7.81 19.37
CA LYS A 391 -19.71 6.97 19.81
C LYS A 391 -19.28 5.59 20.33
N ASP A 392 -18.05 5.13 20.07
CA ASP A 392 -17.57 3.85 20.62
C ASP A 392 -17.31 3.98 22.11
N PRO A 393 -17.92 3.13 22.98
CA PRO A 393 -17.74 3.20 24.44
C PRO A 393 -16.29 3.03 24.91
N LYS A 394 -15.43 2.45 24.07
CA LYS A 394 -13.99 2.27 24.36
C LYS A 394 -13.15 3.50 23.99
N PHE A 395 -13.72 4.45 23.25
CA PHE A 395 -13.03 5.67 22.89
C PHE A 395 -12.90 6.61 24.09
N LYS A 396 -11.66 7.01 24.41
CA LYS A 396 -11.36 7.85 25.58
C LYS A 396 -11.17 9.33 25.22
N GLY A 397 -11.59 9.73 24.02
CA GLY A 397 -11.50 11.12 23.56
C GLY A 397 -10.21 11.46 22.82
N THR A 398 -9.34 10.49 22.53
CA THR A 398 -8.07 10.76 21.85
C THR A 398 -8.06 10.10 20.47
N ILE A 399 -7.96 10.92 19.43
CA ILE A 399 -7.59 10.48 18.08
C ILE A 399 -6.07 10.38 18.06
N SER A 400 -5.57 9.16 17.87
CA SER A 400 -4.13 8.85 17.97
C SER A 400 -3.31 9.38 16.81
N ASP A 401 -3.94 9.53 15.63
CA ASP A 401 -3.31 10.06 14.42
C ASP A 401 -4.36 10.62 13.46
N ILE A 402 -4.15 11.82 12.95
CA ILE A 402 -4.77 12.30 11.72
C ILE A 402 -3.65 12.51 10.70
N GLY A 403 -3.53 11.58 9.75
CA GLY A 403 -2.37 11.56 8.88
C GLY A 403 -2.58 10.86 7.56
N GLY A 404 -1.47 10.54 6.93
CA GLY A 404 -1.36 9.87 5.65
C GLY A 404 0.06 9.34 5.47
N PRO A 405 0.53 9.07 4.23
CA PRO A 405 1.91 8.62 3.96
C PRO A 405 2.97 9.57 4.54
N THR A 406 2.62 10.84 4.64
CA THR A 406 3.39 11.92 5.27
C THR A 406 2.41 12.90 5.88
N ALA A 407 2.44 13.08 7.19
CA ALA A 407 1.39 13.78 7.94
C ALA A 407 1.09 15.20 7.44
N ASN A 408 2.12 15.94 7.03
CA ASN A 408 2.00 17.34 6.62
C ASN A 408 1.90 17.56 5.10
N MET A 409 1.12 16.69 4.42
CA MET A 409 0.80 16.88 3.01
C MET A 409 -0.72 17.07 2.74
N TYR A 410 -1.54 17.08 3.78
CA TYR A 410 -2.98 17.29 3.65
C TYR A 410 -3.30 18.68 3.08
N GLY A 411 -4.11 18.73 2.03
CA GLY A 411 -4.54 19.97 1.39
C GLY A 411 -3.42 20.75 0.69
N THR A 412 -2.24 20.14 0.55
CA THR A 412 -1.10 20.72 -0.18
C THR A 412 -1.03 20.23 -1.62
N GLY A 413 -0.14 20.80 -2.42
CA GLY A 413 0.04 20.44 -3.82
C GLY A 413 0.62 21.58 -4.64
N CYS A 414 0.46 21.52 -5.97
CA CYS A 414 0.96 22.57 -6.86
C CYS A 414 0.11 23.84 -6.76
N LYS A 415 0.74 25.04 -6.82
CA LYS A 415 0.06 26.35 -6.92
C LYS A 415 -0.62 26.52 -8.28
N ILE A 416 -0.05 25.89 -9.32
CA ILE A 416 -0.57 25.97 -10.69
C ILE A 416 -1.58 24.84 -10.85
N GLY A 417 -2.86 25.20 -10.93
CA GLY A 417 -3.93 24.23 -11.14
C GLY A 417 -3.73 23.40 -12.41
N GLY A 418 -3.92 22.09 -12.31
CA GLY A 418 -3.76 21.15 -13.42
C GLY A 418 -2.30 20.91 -13.86
N ARG A 419 -1.31 21.44 -13.15
CA ARG A 419 0.12 21.25 -13.48
C ARG A 419 0.53 19.78 -13.42
N GLU A 420 -0.09 18.98 -12.58
CA GLU A 420 0.09 17.53 -12.46
C GLU A 420 -0.15 16.80 -13.78
N LYS A 421 -0.91 17.40 -14.69
CA LYS A 421 -1.23 16.82 -16.02
C LYS A 421 -0.06 16.86 -17.00
N PHE A 422 0.97 17.67 -16.75
CA PHE A 422 2.13 17.82 -17.65
C PHE A 422 3.47 18.03 -16.95
N CYS A 423 3.52 18.07 -15.63
CA CYS A 423 4.76 18.21 -14.88
C CYS A 423 5.53 16.89 -14.83
N ARG A 424 6.74 16.88 -15.38
CA ARG A 424 7.63 15.69 -15.40
C ARG A 424 8.65 15.66 -14.24
N ARG A 425 8.52 16.57 -13.28
CA ARG A 425 9.41 16.61 -12.12
C ARG A 425 9.13 15.41 -11.20
N PRO A 426 10.13 14.57 -10.86
CA PRO A 426 9.92 13.35 -10.07
C PRO A 426 9.62 13.63 -8.59
N SER A 427 10.05 14.79 -8.07
CA SER A 427 9.80 15.21 -6.68
C SER A 427 9.58 16.71 -6.60
N CYS A 428 8.68 17.13 -5.73
CA CYS A 428 8.48 18.54 -5.42
C CYS A 428 9.42 19.06 -4.32
N LEU A 429 10.17 18.16 -3.64
CA LEU A 429 10.98 18.49 -2.47
C LEU A 429 12.49 18.38 -2.74
N ALA A 430 12.92 17.47 -3.60
CA ALA A 430 14.32 17.21 -3.86
C ALA A 430 14.63 17.23 -5.38
N PRO A 431 15.87 17.56 -5.79
CA PRO A 431 17.00 18.05 -4.97
C PRO A 431 16.79 19.45 -4.40
N GLN A 432 15.84 20.21 -4.93
CA GLN A 432 15.45 21.55 -4.49
C GLN A 432 13.94 21.66 -4.40
N LEU A 433 13.46 22.39 -3.40
CA LEU A 433 12.05 22.68 -3.24
C LEU A 433 11.48 23.34 -4.49
N CYS A 434 10.36 22.84 -4.97
CA CYS A 434 9.65 23.43 -6.11
C CYS A 434 8.99 24.75 -5.68
N GLU A 435 9.32 25.87 -6.33
CA GLU A 435 8.72 27.22 -6.09
C GLU A 435 7.19 27.22 -6.27
N ASN A 436 6.68 26.32 -7.09
CA ASN A 436 5.25 26.17 -7.33
C ASN A 436 4.57 25.24 -6.29
N LEU A 437 5.27 24.73 -5.29
CA LEU A 437 4.65 23.95 -4.23
C LEU A 437 3.96 24.86 -3.20
N LYS A 438 2.73 24.51 -2.82
CA LYS A 438 2.05 25.10 -1.67
C LYS A 438 2.66 24.54 -0.40
N VAL A 439 3.53 25.32 0.26
CA VAL A 439 4.25 24.88 1.47
C VAL A 439 3.49 25.17 2.77
N GLY A 440 2.51 26.07 2.75
CA GLY A 440 1.74 26.42 3.96
C GLY A 440 0.87 25.25 4.44
N GLN A 441 0.88 25.02 5.75
CA GLN A 441 0.21 23.91 6.42
C GLN A 441 -1.14 24.30 7.06
N HIS A 442 -1.67 25.46 6.73
CA HIS A 442 -2.96 25.93 7.24
C HIS A 442 -4.11 24.90 7.07
N PRO A 443 -4.21 24.13 5.97
CA PRO A 443 -5.24 23.10 5.86
C PRO A 443 -5.18 22.04 6.96
N SER A 444 -3.99 21.58 7.32
CA SER A 444 -3.79 20.60 8.41
C SER A 444 -4.21 21.18 9.77
N VAL A 445 -3.80 22.41 10.08
CA VAL A 445 -4.17 23.09 11.33
C VAL A 445 -5.68 23.28 11.41
N LYS A 446 -6.31 23.73 10.31
CA LYS A 446 -7.76 23.88 10.25
C LYS A 446 -8.47 22.53 10.48
N LEU A 447 -7.98 21.45 9.86
CA LEU A 447 -8.52 20.11 10.05
C LEU A 447 -8.48 19.69 11.53
N TRP A 448 -7.35 19.88 12.20
CA TRP A 448 -7.23 19.54 13.63
C TRP A 448 -8.19 20.34 14.50
N HIS A 449 -8.32 21.65 14.26
CA HIS A 449 -9.23 22.51 15.02
C HIS A 449 -10.69 22.12 14.81
N GLU A 450 -11.11 21.82 13.57
CA GLU A 450 -12.49 21.37 13.31
C GLU A 450 -12.75 20.00 13.94
N THR A 451 -11.77 19.08 13.92
CA THR A 451 -11.91 17.78 14.56
C THR A 451 -12.02 17.88 16.08
N LEU A 452 -11.29 18.81 16.72
CA LEU A 452 -11.39 19.06 18.16
C LEU A 452 -12.76 19.62 18.61
N LYS A 453 -13.56 20.18 17.68
CA LYS A 453 -14.92 20.63 17.97
C LYS A 453 -15.94 19.49 18.03
N VAL A 454 -15.57 18.30 17.55
CA VAL A 454 -16.45 17.13 17.54
C VAL A 454 -16.73 16.69 18.99
N PRO A 455 -18.01 16.57 19.41
CA PRO A 455 -18.35 16.14 20.77
C PRO A 455 -17.72 14.79 21.11
N GLY A 456 -17.05 14.72 22.26
CA GLY A 456 -16.33 13.52 22.71
C GLY A 456 -14.86 13.45 22.30
N VAL A 457 -14.38 14.28 21.36
CA VAL A 457 -12.97 14.40 21.02
C VAL A 457 -12.29 15.41 21.96
N LYS A 458 -11.25 14.99 22.65
CA LYS A 458 -10.46 15.81 23.61
C LYS A 458 -9.08 16.14 23.06
N ASN A 459 -8.46 15.17 22.34
CA ASN A 459 -7.12 15.29 21.80
C ASN A 459 -7.08 14.78 20.36
N VAL A 460 -6.31 15.47 19.55
CA VAL A 460 -5.95 15.06 18.19
C VAL A 460 -4.45 15.06 18.11
N PHE A 461 -3.84 13.90 17.85
CA PHE A 461 -2.40 13.76 17.71
C PHE A 461 -1.99 13.45 16.27
N VAL A 462 -0.72 13.65 15.98
CA VAL A 462 -0.02 13.29 14.75
C VAL A 462 1.05 12.27 15.11
N ALA A 463 0.81 11.01 14.74
CA ALA A 463 1.74 9.91 14.97
C ALA A 463 2.39 9.41 13.65
N SER A 464 1.85 9.78 12.51
CA SER A 464 2.46 9.62 11.18
C SER A 464 3.73 10.46 11.06
N GLY A 465 4.67 10.01 10.21
CA GLY A 465 5.93 10.72 10.01
C GLY A 465 5.73 12.11 9.42
N VAL A 466 6.44 13.09 9.94
CA VAL A 466 6.41 14.48 9.47
C VAL A 466 7.63 14.78 8.60
N ARG A 467 7.40 15.40 7.45
CA ARG A 467 8.48 15.97 6.63
C ARG A 467 8.93 17.29 7.28
N TYR A 468 10.04 17.21 7.98
CA TYR A 468 10.64 18.35 8.70
C TYR A 468 11.03 19.49 7.77
N ASP A 469 11.57 19.17 6.59
CA ASP A 469 11.93 20.11 5.54
C ASP A 469 10.73 20.93 5.04
N LEU A 470 9.56 20.31 4.89
CA LEU A 470 8.33 21.00 4.53
C LEU A 470 7.76 21.82 5.71
N ALA A 471 7.85 21.27 6.92
CA ALA A 471 7.33 21.92 8.13
C ALA A 471 8.06 23.24 8.46
N LEU A 472 9.34 23.35 8.15
CA LEU A 472 10.15 24.57 8.37
C LEU A 472 9.60 25.80 7.63
N HIS A 473 8.80 25.64 6.60
CA HIS A 473 8.19 26.76 5.86
C HIS A 473 6.92 27.34 6.53
N ASP A 474 6.48 26.78 7.68
CA ASP A 474 5.30 27.28 8.41
C ASP A 474 5.52 27.20 9.93
N HIS A 475 6.06 28.27 10.51
CA HIS A 475 6.33 28.35 11.95
C HIS A 475 5.06 28.25 12.82
N LYS A 476 3.91 28.68 12.32
CA LYS A 476 2.65 28.55 13.05
C LYS A 476 2.23 27.08 13.15
N TYR A 477 2.36 26.37 12.04
CA TYR A 477 2.14 24.92 12.00
C TYR A 477 3.10 24.19 12.95
N LEU A 478 4.40 24.49 12.91
CA LEU A 478 5.40 23.87 13.80
C LEU A 478 5.06 24.04 15.26
N LYS A 479 4.71 25.26 15.66
CA LYS A 479 4.31 25.56 17.05
C LYS A 479 3.07 24.77 17.46
N GLU A 480 2.07 24.75 16.62
CA GLU A 480 0.81 24.02 16.85
C GLU A 480 1.05 22.51 16.95
N LEU A 481 1.77 21.93 15.98
CA LEU A 481 2.14 20.52 15.95
C LEU A 481 2.87 20.09 17.23
N ILE A 482 3.95 20.80 17.57
CA ILE A 482 4.81 20.41 18.69
C ILE A 482 4.07 20.59 20.03
N GLN A 483 3.41 21.71 20.24
CA GLN A 483 2.84 22.05 21.54
C GLN A 483 1.50 21.37 21.83
N LYS A 484 0.69 21.06 20.79
CA LYS A 484 -0.69 20.59 20.98
C LYS A 484 -0.98 19.22 20.35
N HIS A 485 -0.28 18.87 19.24
CA HIS A 485 -0.62 17.69 18.47
C HIS A 485 0.48 16.60 18.51
N THR A 486 1.48 16.74 19.38
CA THR A 486 2.51 15.72 19.66
C THR A 486 2.25 15.09 21.01
N GLY A 487 1.86 13.81 21.03
CA GLY A 487 1.46 13.07 22.22
C GLY A 487 2.61 12.41 22.99
N GLY A 488 3.85 12.89 22.85
CA GLY A 488 5.06 12.33 23.47
C GLY A 488 6.18 12.10 22.47
N HIS A 489 5.92 11.43 21.35
CA HIS A 489 6.91 11.13 20.32
C HIS A 489 6.54 11.79 19.00
N LEU A 490 7.46 12.56 18.42
CA LEU A 490 7.33 13.10 17.08
C LEU A 490 8.31 12.36 16.15
N LYS A 491 7.75 11.66 15.16
CA LYS A 491 8.52 10.85 14.21
C LYS A 491 8.95 11.70 13.02
N VAL A 492 10.25 11.69 12.74
CA VAL A 492 10.84 12.35 11.58
C VAL A 492 11.86 11.44 10.93
N ALA A 493 12.11 11.61 9.66
CA ALA A 493 12.93 10.71 8.88
C ALA A 493 14.10 11.45 8.20
N PRO A 494 15.18 11.82 8.93
CA PRO A 494 16.40 12.32 8.30
C PRO A 494 17.09 11.26 7.45
N GLU A 495 16.96 10.00 7.79
CA GLU A 495 17.51 8.78 7.18
C GLU A 495 19.03 8.66 7.34
N HIS A 496 19.80 9.73 7.08
CA HIS A 496 21.25 9.77 7.19
C HIS A 496 21.74 11.21 7.41
N CYS A 497 23.07 11.42 7.64
CA CYS A 497 23.69 12.75 7.72
C CYS A 497 24.64 13.04 6.57
N SER A 498 25.20 12.01 5.90
CA SER A 498 26.11 12.17 4.75
C SER A 498 25.37 12.80 3.57
N PHE A 499 25.95 13.84 2.98
CA PHE A 499 25.36 14.53 1.82
C PHE A 499 25.20 13.58 0.62
N ASP A 500 26.22 12.77 0.33
CA ASP A 500 26.21 11.86 -0.82
C ASP A 500 25.16 10.75 -0.66
N VAL A 501 25.03 10.19 0.54
CA VAL A 501 23.99 9.20 0.85
C VAL A 501 22.59 9.82 0.72
N LEU A 502 22.37 11.01 1.28
CA LEU A 502 21.09 11.72 1.17
C LEU A 502 20.74 12.09 -0.27
N LYS A 503 21.75 12.47 -1.09
CA LYS A 503 21.59 12.69 -2.54
C LYS A 503 21.07 11.45 -3.24
N GLN A 504 21.65 10.26 -2.96
CA GLN A 504 21.17 8.99 -3.53
C GLN A 504 19.76 8.61 -3.02
N MET A 505 19.43 8.98 -1.79
CA MET A 505 18.09 8.80 -1.22
C MET A 505 17.04 9.78 -1.76
N ASN A 506 17.43 10.77 -2.55
CA ASN A 506 16.58 11.89 -2.98
C ASN A 506 15.94 12.61 -1.79
N LYS A 507 16.77 12.90 -0.77
CA LYS A 507 16.40 13.58 0.48
C LYS A 507 17.07 14.94 0.56
N PRO A 508 16.53 15.90 1.32
CA PRO A 508 17.18 17.17 1.58
C PRO A 508 18.46 16.98 2.40
N GLY A 509 19.40 17.92 2.28
CA GLY A 509 20.60 17.92 3.12
C GLY A 509 20.30 18.03 4.61
N ILE A 510 21.20 17.51 5.44
CA ILE A 510 21.02 17.38 6.90
C ILE A 510 20.81 18.72 7.62
N GLY A 511 21.20 19.85 7.03
CA GLY A 511 21.01 21.19 7.60
C GLY A 511 19.56 21.50 7.95
N ALA A 512 18.62 21.13 7.09
CA ALA A 512 17.19 21.29 7.37
C ALA A 512 16.73 20.49 8.61
N PHE A 513 17.30 19.31 8.83
CA PHE A 513 17.00 18.52 10.04
C PHE A 513 17.57 19.19 11.30
N ILE A 514 18.78 19.76 11.24
CA ILE A 514 19.39 20.47 12.37
C ILE A 514 18.54 21.69 12.76
N GLU A 515 18.10 22.47 11.78
CA GLU A 515 17.21 23.62 12.01
C GLU A 515 15.91 23.18 12.68
N PHE A 516 15.27 22.15 12.15
CA PHE A 516 14.06 21.58 12.75
C PHE A 516 14.29 21.07 14.18
N LEU A 517 15.39 20.39 14.45
CA LEU A 517 15.76 19.89 15.78
C LEU A 517 15.90 21.04 16.80
N ASN A 518 16.53 22.15 16.42
CA ASN A 518 16.68 23.31 17.27
C ASN A 518 15.31 23.96 17.60
N ILE A 519 14.43 24.08 16.59
CA ILE A 519 13.06 24.59 16.80
C ILE A 519 12.28 23.62 17.69
N PHE A 520 12.37 22.31 17.46
CA PHE A 520 11.69 21.32 18.29
C PHE A 520 12.14 21.42 19.76
N ARG A 521 13.43 21.50 20.03
CA ARG A 521 13.98 21.64 21.40
C ARG A 521 13.49 22.91 22.10
N HIS A 522 13.38 23.99 21.34
CA HIS A 522 12.89 25.26 21.89
C HIS A 522 11.40 25.23 22.22
N LEU A 523 10.59 24.56 21.40
CA LEU A 523 9.13 24.55 21.52
C LEU A 523 8.57 23.38 22.32
N SER A 524 9.34 22.29 22.46
CA SER A 524 8.87 21.05 23.09
C SER A 524 8.74 21.18 24.61
N LYS A 525 7.83 20.37 25.16
CA LYS A 525 7.65 20.18 26.61
C LYS A 525 8.59 19.07 27.11
N LYS A 526 8.81 19.00 28.44
CA LYS A 526 9.73 18.04 29.08
C LYS A 526 9.49 16.56 28.75
N GLU A 527 8.28 16.19 28.33
CA GLU A 527 7.90 14.80 28.05
C GLU A 527 7.71 14.53 26.55
N GLN A 528 8.27 15.38 25.70
CA GLN A 528 8.21 15.20 24.24
C GLN A 528 9.58 14.87 23.68
N TYR A 529 9.63 13.83 22.85
CA TYR A 529 10.86 13.31 22.27
C TYR A 529 10.77 13.26 20.75
N LEU A 530 11.88 13.58 20.10
CA LEU A 530 12.03 13.40 18.66
C LEU A 530 12.55 11.99 18.38
N VAL A 531 11.87 11.24 17.53
CA VAL A 531 12.27 9.90 17.10
C VAL A 531 12.77 9.96 15.67
N PRO A 532 14.10 10.02 15.43
CA PRO A 532 14.66 10.01 14.10
C PRO A 532 14.67 8.58 13.53
N TYR A 533 14.11 8.42 12.32
CA TYR A 533 14.27 7.19 11.53
C TYR A 533 15.57 7.28 10.72
N LEU A 534 16.36 6.22 10.77
CA LEU A 534 17.64 6.10 10.10
C LEU A 534 17.71 4.84 9.25
N ILE A 535 18.44 4.90 8.14
CA ILE A 535 18.65 3.78 7.22
C ILE A 535 20.14 3.50 7.10
N SER A 536 20.53 2.26 7.41
CA SER A 536 21.87 1.73 7.14
C SER A 536 21.93 0.98 5.82
N SER A 537 23.10 0.85 5.24
CA SER A 537 23.37 0.02 4.05
C SER A 537 22.57 0.40 2.78
N HIS A 538 22.13 1.66 2.68
CA HIS A 538 21.58 2.17 1.42
C HIS A 538 22.68 2.21 0.34
N PRO A 539 22.37 1.99 -0.96
CA PRO A 539 23.35 2.21 -2.02
C PRO A 539 24.01 3.59 -1.91
N GLY A 540 25.34 3.63 -1.95
CA GLY A 540 26.15 4.81 -1.70
C GLY A 540 26.58 5.01 -0.24
N CYS A 541 26.09 4.20 0.71
CA CYS A 541 26.45 4.30 2.12
C CYS A 541 27.60 3.34 2.46
N SER A 542 28.75 3.89 2.78
CA SER A 542 29.94 3.18 3.26
C SER A 542 29.91 2.97 4.77
N TYR A 543 30.90 2.24 5.29
CA TYR A 543 31.09 2.11 6.73
C TYR A 543 31.50 3.44 7.38
N ASP A 544 32.31 4.24 6.68
CA ASP A 544 32.76 5.55 7.19
C ASP A 544 31.59 6.54 7.28
N ASP A 545 30.66 6.51 6.33
CA ASP A 545 29.41 7.30 6.41
C ASP A 545 28.61 6.95 7.67
N MET A 546 28.60 5.68 8.10
CA MET A 546 27.93 5.26 9.34
C MET A 546 28.68 5.75 10.59
N LEU A 547 30.02 5.82 10.56
CA LEU A 547 30.80 6.44 11.64
C LEU A 547 30.50 7.93 11.75
N ASP A 548 30.40 8.63 10.62
CA ASP A 548 29.99 10.04 10.58
C ASP A 548 28.58 10.23 11.13
N LEU A 549 27.64 9.34 10.79
CA LEU A 549 26.29 9.36 11.33
C LEU A 549 26.30 9.18 12.86
N LYS A 550 27.09 8.24 13.38
CA LYS A 550 27.27 8.04 14.83
C LYS A 550 27.79 9.32 15.50
N ALA A 551 28.83 9.92 14.93
CA ALA A 551 29.40 11.16 15.45
C ALA A 551 28.40 12.32 15.40
N PHE A 552 27.58 12.40 14.34
CA PHE A 552 26.50 13.37 14.20
C PHE A 552 25.43 13.21 15.29
N LEU A 553 24.96 11.99 15.53
CA LEU A 553 23.96 11.69 16.56
C LEU A 553 24.48 12.04 17.96
N LYS A 554 25.74 11.68 18.26
CA LYS A 554 26.37 12.02 19.55
C LYS A 554 26.50 13.54 19.75
N ARG A 555 26.97 14.28 18.73
CA ARG A 555 27.10 15.75 18.80
C ARG A 555 25.74 16.45 19.00
N ASN A 556 24.67 15.85 18.51
CA ASN A 556 23.34 16.42 18.59
C ASN A 556 22.49 15.79 19.71
N ASP A 557 23.05 15.01 20.61
CA ASP A 557 22.35 14.36 21.73
C ASP A 557 21.04 13.70 21.26
N LEU A 558 21.14 12.85 20.23
CA LEU A 558 20.00 12.13 19.64
C LEU A 558 20.09 10.64 19.97
N ALA A 559 19.07 10.15 20.69
CA ALA A 559 18.91 8.72 20.92
C ALA A 559 18.46 8.01 19.64
N VAL A 560 19.03 6.85 19.39
CA VAL A 560 18.68 6.00 18.25
C VAL A 560 17.74 4.91 18.74
N GLU A 561 16.46 5.02 18.41
CA GLU A 561 15.48 3.98 18.70
C GLU A 561 15.16 3.12 17.47
N GLN A 562 15.35 3.67 16.28
CA GLN A 562 14.90 3.06 15.02
C GLN A 562 15.99 3.16 13.94
N VAL A 563 16.77 2.10 13.78
CA VAL A 563 17.64 1.88 12.62
C VAL A 563 17.04 0.79 11.76
N GLN A 564 16.86 1.10 10.48
CA GLN A 564 16.39 0.14 9.50
C GLN A 564 17.52 -0.20 8.53
N ASP A 565 17.85 -1.48 8.40
CA ASP A 565 18.71 -1.91 7.32
C ASP A 565 17.93 -1.78 5.99
N PHE A 566 18.58 -1.23 4.99
CA PHE A 566 17.98 -1.08 3.67
C PHE A 566 17.59 -2.43 3.07
N ILE A 567 16.37 -2.53 2.57
CA ILE A 567 15.86 -3.66 1.79
C ILE A 567 15.48 -3.14 0.40
N PRO A 568 16.11 -3.62 -0.68
CA PRO A 568 15.75 -3.20 -2.03
C PRO A 568 14.38 -3.78 -2.43
N LEU A 569 13.37 -2.94 -2.39
CA LEU A 569 12.02 -3.31 -2.81
C LEU A 569 11.80 -2.98 -4.30
N PRO A 570 11.12 -3.84 -5.05
CA PRO A 570 10.90 -3.63 -6.48
C PRO A 570 10.29 -2.28 -6.82
N MET A 571 10.51 -1.78 -8.02
CA MET A 571 10.04 -0.48 -8.55
C MET A 571 10.63 0.75 -7.84
N THR A 572 11.57 0.62 -6.93
CA THR A 572 12.27 1.76 -6.31
C THR A 572 13.60 2.04 -7.00
N ALA A 573 14.00 3.32 -7.09
CA ALA A 573 15.30 3.68 -7.65
C ALA A 573 16.44 3.07 -6.84
N SER A 574 16.30 3.01 -5.51
CA SER A 574 17.30 2.40 -4.64
C SER A 574 17.44 0.89 -4.87
N ALA A 575 16.37 0.18 -5.29
CA ALA A 575 16.49 -1.22 -5.68
C ALA A 575 17.25 -1.38 -7.02
N ALA A 576 17.03 -0.46 -7.96
CA ALA A 576 17.80 -0.43 -9.21
C ALA A 576 19.28 -0.14 -8.93
N MET A 577 19.59 0.85 -8.08
CA MET A 577 20.95 1.14 -7.60
C MET A 577 21.59 -0.08 -6.93
N TYR A 578 20.86 -0.75 -6.06
CA TYR A 578 21.34 -1.94 -5.35
C TYR A 578 21.68 -3.08 -6.32
N HIS A 579 20.80 -3.36 -7.27
CA HIS A 579 21.00 -4.41 -8.25
C HIS A 579 22.16 -4.12 -9.20
N THR A 580 22.21 -2.89 -9.74
CA THR A 580 23.14 -2.55 -10.83
C THR A 580 24.47 -2.00 -10.36
N GLY A 581 24.55 -1.43 -9.14
CA GLY A 581 25.70 -0.70 -8.63
C GLY A 581 25.84 0.69 -9.25
N ARG A 582 24.77 1.20 -9.90
CA ARG A 582 24.76 2.52 -10.56
C ARG A 582 23.46 3.26 -10.29
N ASN A 583 23.55 4.58 -10.17
CA ASN A 583 22.34 5.42 -10.15
C ASN A 583 21.66 5.36 -11.53
N PRO A 584 20.39 4.94 -11.63
CA PRO A 584 19.71 4.74 -12.91
C PRO A 584 19.49 6.04 -13.70
N TYR A 585 19.50 7.20 -13.03
CA TYR A 585 19.26 8.50 -13.67
C TYR A 585 20.55 9.18 -14.12
N SER A 586 21.62 9.14 -13.31
CA SER A 586 22.91 9.80 -13.60
C SER A 586 23.94 8.88 -14.23
N GLY A 587 23.79 7.55 -14.10
CA GLY A 587 24.82 6.58 -14.49
C GLY A 587 26.00 6.48 -13.52
N GLU A 588 26.04 7.28 -12.45
CA GLU A 588 27.08 7.32 -11.43
C GLU A 588 27.26 5.95 -10.77
N GLU A 589 28.50 5.45 -10.70
CA GLU A 589 28.82 4.21 -9.99
C GLU A 589 28.73 4.41 -8.48
N LEU A 590 28.16 3.45 -7.78
CA LEU A 590 27.89 3.52 -6.36
C LEU A 590 28.46 2.32 -5.62
N PHE A 591 29.02 2.59 -4.44
CA PHE A 591 29.28 1.52 -3.48
C PHE A 591 27.97 0.87 -3.03
N VAL A 592 27.94 -0.45 -2.97
CA VAL A 592 26.78 -1.22 -2.49
C VAL A 592 27.26 -2.32 -1.57
N GLU A 593 26.92 -2.21 -0.29
CA GLU A 593 27.20 -3.28 0.67
C GLU A 593 26.23 -4.46 0.45
N ARG A 594 26.77 -5.58 -0.02
CA ARG A 594 25.99 -6.78 -0.34
C ARG A 594 26.15 -7.87 0.72
N SER A 595 27.26 -7.87 1.45
CA SER A 595 27.54 -8.90 2.44
C SER A 595 26.69 -8.75 3.70
N ALA A 596 26.21 -9.85 4.26
CA ALA A 596 25.46 -9.83 5.50
C ALA A 596 26.32 -9.31 6.66
N ALA A 597 27.61 -9.64 6.67
CA ALA A 597 28.56 -9.16 7.70
C ALA A 597 28.76 -7.64 7.63
N GLY A 598 28.93 -7.08 6.42
CA GLY A 598 29.09 -5.64 6.23
C GLY A 598 27.82 -4.86 6.63
N LYS A 599 26.63 -5.34 6.27
CA LYS A 599 25.36 -4.75 6.71
C LYS A 599 25.22 -4.75 8.23
N LEU A 600 25.52 -5.87 8.88
CA LEU A 600 25.52 -5.96 10.34
C LEU A 600 26.56 -5.01 10.96
N LYS A 601 27.75 -4.94 10.37
CA LYS A 601 28.80 -4.01 10.83
C LYS A 601 28.34 -2.55 10.75
N GLN A 602 27.72 -2.13 9.66
CA GLN A 602 27.15 -0.79 9.51
C GLN A 602 26.06 -0.51 10.56
N ARG A 603 25.16 -1.44 10.79
CA ARG A 603 24.10 -1.30 11.79
C ARG A 603 24.66 -1.20 13.21
N TYR A 604 25.57 -2.09 13.59
CA TYR A 604 26.16 -2.11 14.95
C TYR A 604 26.93 -0.84 15.30
N VAL A 605 27.42 -0.08 14.33
CA VAL A 605 27.99 1.26 14.59
C VAL A 605 27.05 2.11 15.42
N LEU A 606 25.76 2.03 15.19
CA LEU A 606 24.74 2.84 15.89
C LEU A 606 24.20 2.14 17.17
N GLU A 607 24.27 0.82 17.26
CA GLU A 607 23.73 0.04 18.40
C GLU A 607 24.71 -0.04 19.59
N VAL A 608 26.02 -0.02 19.37
CA VAL A 608 27.09 -0.27 20.39
C VAL A 608 27.21 0.84 21.47
N ASN A 609 26.44 1.92 21.38
CA ASN A 609 26.47 2.96 22.42
C ASN A 609 25.35 2.85 23.47
N GLN A 610 24.58 1.77 23.50
CA GLN A 610 23.56 1.61 24.55
C GLN A 610 24.16 1.26 25.92
N ASP A 611 25.44 0.82 25.97
CA ASP A 611 26.05 0.33 27.22
C ASP A 611 26.91 1.34 27.99
N GLU A 612 27.30 2.47 27.43
CA GLU A 612 28.28 3.37 28.11
C GLU A 612 27.81 4.78 28.49
N GLY A 613 26.55 5.14 28.40
CA GLY A 613 26.21 6.54 28.78
C GLY A 613 24.75 6.91 28.87
N TRP A 614 23.84 6.00 28.60
CA TRP A 614 22.41 6.29 28.53
C TRP A 614 21.59 5.78 29.73
N GLU A 615 22.25 5.41 30.83
CA GLU A 615 21.57 4.98 32.09
C GLU A 615 20.61 6.03 32.68
N ARG A 616 20.65 7.29 32.24
CA ARG A 616 19.90 8.37 32.91
C ARG A 616 18.52 8.68 32.33
N VAL A 617 18.18 8.25 31.12
CA VAL A 617 16.85 8.55 30.51
C VAL A 617 15.98 7.31 30.32
N GLY A 618 16.58 6.11 30.14
CA GLY A 618 15.86 4.85 29.91
C GLY A 618 15.33 4.13 31.15
N ASP A 619 15.87 4.40 32.34
CA ASP A 619 15.61 3.60 33.54
C ASP A 619 14.27 3.90 34.23
N GLN A 620 13.68 5.05 34.00
CA GLN A 620 12.35 5.36 34.55
C GLN A 620 11.20 4.67 33.80
N GLY A 621 11.38 4.33 32.53
CA GLY A 621 10.40 3.59 31.72
C GLY A 621 10.45 2.07 31.93
N ARG A 622 11.65 1.50 32.11
CA ARG A 622 11.83 0.04 32.28
C ARG A 622 11.46 -0.49 33.67
N LYS A 623 11.63 0.29 34.72
CA LYS A 623 11.25 -0.15 36.10
C LYS A 623 9.75 -0.35 36.28
N ARG A 624 8.90 0.20 35.41
CA ARG A 624 7.44 -0.06 35.44
C ARG A 624 7.01 -1.34 34.72
N GLN A 625 7.82 -1.90 33.82
CA GLN A 625 7.46 -3.14 33.10
C GLN A 625 8.05 -4.40 33.75
N THR A 626 9.20 -4.34 34.41
CA THR A 626 9.82 -5.49 35.09
C THR A 626 9.17 -5.79 36.43
N GLY A 627 8.55 -4.83 37.11
CA GLY A 627 7.85 -5.01 38.38
C GLY A 627 6.55 -5.83 38.30
N LYS A 628 6.03 -6.12 37.10
CA LYS A 628 4.81 -6.92 36.90
C LYS A 628 5.04 -8.36 36.49
N ARG A 629 6.29 -8.77 36.21
CA ARG A 629 6.59 -10.15 35.78
C ARG A 629 6.94 -11.13 36.91
N ASN A 630 7.27 -10.65 38.12
CA ASN A 630 7.70 -11.51 39.24
C ASN A 630 6.63 -11.77 40.29
N LYS A 631 5.34 -11.58 40.03
CA LYS A 631 4.25 -11.94 40.96
C LYS A 631 3.27 -12.99 40.45
N ARG A 632 3.68 -13.86 39.53
CA ARG A 632 2.87 -15.00 39.08
C ARG A 632 3.66 -16.30 39.01
N GLN A 633 4.52 -16.56 40.00
CA GLN A 633 5.05 -17.89 40.32
C GLN A 633 5.31 -17.95 41.84
N SER A 634 4.27 -18.19 42.58
CA SER A 634 4.21 -18.89 43.87
C SER A 634 2.74 -19.24 44.14
#